data_61bba436c89d6f9bfb860682d855ec4e
#
_entry.id   61bba436c89d6f9bfb860682d855ec4e
#
_cell.length_a   1.000
_cell.length_b   1.000
_cell.length_c   1.000
_cell.angle_alpha   90.00
_cell.angle_beta   90.00
_cell.angle_gamma   90.00
#
_symmetry.space_group_name_H-M   'P 1'
#
loop_
_entity.id
_entity.type
_entity.pdbx_description
1 polymer ?
#
loop_
_entity_poly.entity_id
_entity_poly.type
_entity_poly.pdbx_seq_one_letter_code
_entity_poly.pdbx_strand_id
1 'polypeptide(L)'
;MDLAEKGTDRRAIRRRVGLVFQYPENQLFEETVAKDIAFGPKNLGLDEAEIDRRVRTAMRRVALDYDKLAQRSVFELSGGQMRRVAIAGVLAMEPQTLVLDEPCAGLDPRGREEILGLISDLHRESGATIVMVSHSMDDVAALAERVIVMNHGKVAMDGTPREIFSRGEELRAIGLDVPQAVELAQKLREKGFDVPEGIYKIEEVRAAVEAIVGKGGRHA
;
A
#
# COMPACT_ATOMS: atom_id res chain seq x y z
N MET A 1 3.57 24.12 2.72
CA MET A 1 4.64 24.21 1.71
C MET A 1 4.02 23.83 0.38
N ASP A 2 4.00 24.74 -0.57
CA ASP A 2 3.48 24.47 -1.90
C ASP A 2 4.63 23.96 -2.82
N LEU A 3 4.45 22.78 -3.41
CA LEU A 3 5.46 22.16 -4.29
C LEU A 3 5.61 22.90 -5.62
N ALA A 4 4.61 23.68 -6.03
CA ALA A 4 4.59 24.48 -7.24
C ALA A 4 5.22 25.87 -7.08
N GLU A 5 5.51 26.30 -5.86
CA GLU A 5 6.05 27.62 -5.57
C GLU A 5 7.51 27.74 -6.06
N LYS A 6 7.83 28.84 -6.77
CA LYS A 6 9.20 29.13 -7.21
C LYS A 6 10.10 29.34 -5.99
N GLY A 7 11.18 28.55 -5.89
CA GLY A 7 12.13 28.62 -4.76
C GLY A 7 11.96 27.49 -3.74
N THR A 8 10.99 26.62 -3.90
CA THR A 8 10.81 25.45 -3.04
C THR A 8 12.06 24.54 -3.09
N ASP A 9 12.65 24.25 -1.91
CA ASP A 9 13.81 23.36 -1.81
C ASP A 9 13.40 21.90 -2.11
N ARG A 10 13.58 21.51 -3.35
CA ARG A 10 13.28 20.15 -3.82
C ARG A 10 14.14 19.07 -3.13
N ARG A 11 15.34 19.43 -2.63
CA ARG A 11 16.21 18.51 -1.91
C ARG A 11 15.62 18.22 -0.51
N ALA A 12 15.14 19.23 0.18
CA ALA A 12 14.44 19.08 1.46
C ALA A 12 13.15 18.24 1.32
N ILE A 13 12.42 18.40 0.20
CA ILE A 13 11.23 17.58 -0.06
C ILE A 13 11.62 16.11 -0.23
N ARG A 14 12.61 15.79 -1.08
CA ARG A 14 13.07 14.42 -1.33
C ARG A 14 13.60 13.71 -0.08
N ARG A 15 14.03 14.45 0.93
CA ARG A 15 14.40 13.89 2.24
C ARG A 15 13.18 13.48 3.07
N ARG A 16 12.04 14.11 2.85
CA ARG A 16 10.82 13.91 3.65
C ARG A 16 9.81 13.00 2.97
N VAL A 17 9.83 12.94 1.65
CA VAL A 17 8.86 12.18 0.85
C VAL A 17 9.61 11.10 0.08
N GLY A 18 9.35 9.85 0.43
CA GLY A 18 9.77 8.68 -0.32
C GLY A 18 8.72 8.34 -1.37
N LEU A 19 9.15 8.00 -2.58
CA LEU A 19 8.26 7.59 -3.66
C LEU A 19 8.70 6.23 -4.17
N VAL A 20 7.77 5.28 -4.17
CA VAL A 20 7.91 3.96 -4.76
C VAL A 20 7.01 3.93 -5.98
N PHE A 21 7.59 3.84 -7.17
CA PHE A 21 6.86 3.80 -8.44
C PHE A 21 6.27 2.42 -8.71
N GLN A 22 5.37 2.35 -9.67
CA GLN A 22 4.85 1.10 -10.23
C GLN A 22 6.01 0.26 -10.78
N TYR A 23 6.02 -1.06 -10.50
CA TYR A 23 7.13 -1.98 -10.82
C TYR A 23 8.48 -1.53 -10.27
N PRO A 24 8.60 -1.31 -8.96
CA PRO A 24 9.80 -0.71 -8.37
C PRO A 24 11.04 -1.59 -8.53
N GLU A 25 10.87 -2.89 -8.77
CA GLU A 25 11.94 -3.85 -9.09
C GLU A 25 12.73 -3.47 -10.34
N ASN A 26 12.14 -2.74 -11.28
CA ASN A 26 12.84 -2.26 -12.49
C ASN A 26 13.81 -1.10 -12.22
N GLN A 27 13.83 -0.58 -10.99
CA GLN A 27 14.68 0.54 -10.61
C GLN A 27 15.97 0.09 -9.91
N LEU A 28 16.14 -1.20 -9.67
CA LEU A 28 17.35 -1.76 -9.09
C LEU A 28 18.49 -1.73 -10.13
N PHE A 29 19.67 -1.24 -9.72
CA PHE A 29 20.79 -1.05 -10.65
C PHE A 29 22.15 -1.33 -10.04
N GLU A 30 22.27 -1.44 -8.73
CA GLU A 30 23.53 -1.72 -8.04
C GLU A 30 23.90 -3.21 -8.10
N GLU A 31 25.15 -3.53 -7.87
CA GLU A 31 25.65 -4.90 -7.93
C GLU A 31 25.07 -5.80 -6.82
N THR A 32 24.84 -5.22 -5.64
CA THR A 32 24.35 -5.97 -4.46
C THR A 32 23.19 -5.29 -3.79
N VAL A 33 22.38 -6.09 -3.09
CA VAL A 33 21.21 -5.64 -2.31
C VAL A 33 21.59 -4.52 -1.33
N ALA A 34 22.68 -4.71 -0.56
CA ALA A 34 23.09 -3.70 0.40
C ALA A 34 23.53 -2.39 -0.26
N LYS A 35 24.22 -2.46 -1.41
CA LYS A 35 24.63 -1.26 -2.16
C LYS A 35 23.43 -0.51 -2.72
N ASP A 36 22.43 -1.23 -3.24
CA ASP A 36 21.22 -0.65 -3.81
C ASP A 36 20.42 0.09 -2.74
N ILE A 37 20.17 -0.56 -1.59
CA ILE A 37 19.47 0.06 -0.46
C ILE A 37 20.27 1.25 0.11
N ALA A 38 21.61 1.17 0.12
CA ALA A 38 22.49 2.23 0.63
C ALA A 38 22.55 3.48 -0.27
N PHE A 39 22.11 3.38 -1.52
CA PHE A 39 22.22 4.47 -2.51
C PHE A 39 21.55 5.77 -2.04
N GLY A 40 20.30 5.68 -1.55
CA GLY A 40 19.59 6.84 -0.99
C GLY A 40 20.29 7.48 0.20
N PRO A 41 20.60 6.74 1.26
CA PRO A 41 21.38 7.21 2.41
C PRO A 41 22.73 7.85 2.07
N LYS A 42 23.48 7.28 1.12
CA LYS A 42 24.74 7.88 0.61
C LYS A 42 24.52 9.26 0.00
N ASN A 43 23.48 9.40 -0.83
CA ASN A 43 23.13 10.68 -1.46
C ASN A 43 22.62 11.73 -0.45
N LEU A 44 22.19 11.30 0.75
CA LEU A 44 21.88 12.20 1.85
C LEU A 44 23.15 12.69 2.58
N GLY A 45 24.31 12.12 2.29
CA GLY A 45 25.60 12.47 2.90
C GLY A 45 25.80 11.90 4.31
N LEU A 46 25.16 10.77 4.61
CA LEU A 46 25.31 10.08 5.89
C LEU A 46 26.67 9.35 5.97
N ASP A 47 27.16 9.15 7.17
CA ASP A 47 28.36 8.36 7.41
C ASP A 47 28.11 6.85 7.23
N GLU A 48 29.18 6.07 7.10
CA GLU A 48 29.09 4.63 6.80
C GLU A 48 28.37 3.83 7.91
N ALA A 49 28.57 4.21 9.18
CA ALA A 49 27.92 3.51 10.30
C ALA A 49 26.41 3.72 10.29
N GLU A 50 25.96 4.94 10.03
CA GLU A 50 24.54 5.26 9.90
C GLU A 50 23.92 4.62 8.65
N ILE A 51 24.65 4.57 7.53
CA ILE A 51 24.23 3.88 6.31
C ILE A 51 23.99 2.38 6.60
N ASP A 52 24.96 1.69 7.21
CA ASP A 52 24.82 0.26 7.54
C ASP A 52 23.63 0.02 8.48
N ARG A 53 23.48 0.84 9.50
CA ARG A 53 22.32 0.78 10.42
C ARG A 53 20.99 0.89 9.67
N ARG A 54 20.88 1.84 8.75
CA ARG A 54 19.66 2.07 7.97
C ARG A 54 19.38 0.94 6.99
N VAL A 55 20.40 0.43 6.32
CA VAL A 55 20.26 -0.72 5.40
C VAL A 55 19.74 -1.94 6.17
N ARG A 56 20.35 -2.30 7.30
CA ARG A 56 19.88 -3.42 8.14
C ARG A 56 18.45 -3.22 8.63
N THR A 57 18.12 -2.01 9.05
CA THR A 57 16.79 -1.70 9.53
C THR A 57 15.76 -1.77 8.41
N ALA A 58 16.07 -1.24 7.23
CA ALA A 58 15.19 -1.27 6.07
C ALA A 58 14.96 -2.72 5.59
N MET A 59 16.01 -3.54 5.49
CA MET A 59 15.89 -4.94 5.11
C MET A 59 14.99 -5.72 6.09
N ARG A 60 15.17 -5.51 7.39
CA ARG A 60 14.34 -6.15 8.41
C ARG A 60 12.86 -5.75 8.27
N ARG A 61 12.56 -4.46 8.04
CA ARG A 61 11.20 -3.96 7.86
C ARG A 61 10.47 -4.59 6.68
N VAL A 62 11.19 -4.93 5.63
CA VAL A 62 10.62 -5.60 4.46
C VAL A 62 10.77 -7.14 4.50
N ALA A 63 11.08 -7.70 5.67
CA ALA A 63 11.29 -9.13 5.88
C ALA A 63 12.35 -9.77 4.96
N LEU A 64 13.46 -9.06 4.70
CA LEU A 64 14.64 -9.57 4.02
C LEU A 64 15.74 -9.90 5.04
N ASP A 65 16.27 -11.10 4.96
CA ASP A 65 17.39 -11.56 5.81
C ASP A 65 18.70 -10.91 5.34
N TYR A 66 19.26 -10.01 6.16
CA TYR A 66 20.48 -9.28 5.83
C TYR A 66 21.67 -10.20 5.60
N ASP A 67 21.89 -11.17 6.50
CA ASP A 67 23.08 -12.02 6.44
C ASP A 67 23.10 -12.91 5.20
N LYS A 68 21.93 -13.27 4.68
CA LYS A 68 21.78 -14.09 3.48
C LYS A 68 21.78 -13.30 2.18
N LEU A 69 21.26 -12.07 2.20
CA LEU A 69 20.90 -11.36 0.97
C LEU A 69 21.73 -10.10 0.73
N ALA A 70 22.32 -9.47 1.74
CA ALA A 70 22.97 -8.18 1.59
C ALA A 70 24.05 -8.13 0.49
N GLN A 71 24.81 -9.22 0.35
CA GLN A 71 25.91 -9.34 -0.63
C GLN A 71 25.50 -10.04 -1.94
N ARG A 72 24.25 -10.50 -2.04
CA ARG A 72 23.76 -11.10 -3.29
C ARG A 72 23.50 -10.05 -4.35
N SER A 73 23.66 -10.46 -5.60
CA SER A 73 23.26 -9.64 -6.74
C SER A 73 21.76 -9.38 -6.71
N VAL A 74 21.35 -8.14 -6.97
CA VAL A 74 19.92 -7.78 -7.07
C VAL A 74 19.25 -8.55 -8.22
N PHE A 75 19.99 -8.90 -9.26
CA PHE A 75 19.48 -9.63 -10.44
C PHE A 75 19.32 -11.15 -10.25
N GLU A 76 19.78 -11.69 -9.12
CA GLU A 76 19.59 -13.10 -8.75
C GLU A 76 18.40 -13.33 -7.81
N LEU A 77 17.67 -12.27 -7.49
CA LEU A 77 16.53 -12.32 -6.59
C LEU A 77 15.25 -12.72 -7.33
N SER A 78 14.26 -13.27 -6.58
CA SER A 78 12.91 -13.39 -7.11
C SER A 78 12.27 -12.01 -7.29
N GLY A 79 11.26 -11.89 -8.15
CA GLY A 79 10.55 -10.61 -8.37
C GLY A 79 9.99 -10.01 -7.08
N GLY A 80 9.44 -10.83 -6.19
CA GLY A 80 8.98 -10.37 -4.88
C GLY A 80 10.12 -9.88 -3.97
N GLN A 81 11.28 -10.52 -4.02
CA GLN A 81 12.47 -10.04 -3.29
C GLN A 81 13.00 -8.74 -3.88
N MET A 82 13.10 -8.62 -5.21
CA MET A 82 13.49 -7.38 -5.89
C MET A 82 12.57 -6.21 -5.49
N ARG A 83 11.26 -6.41 -5.50
CA ARG A 83 10.28 -5.40 -5.07
C ARG A 83 10.50 -4.97 -3.62
N ARG A 84 10.75 -5.91 -2.71
CA ARG A 84 11.07 -5.62 -1.30
C ARG A 84 12.38 -4.84 -1.16
N VAL A 85 13.40 -5.14 -1.96
CA VAL A 85 14.67 -4.38 -2.00
C VAL A 85 14.42 -2.94 -2.44
N ALA A 86 13.64 -2.72 -3.49
CA ALA A 86 13.31 -1.37 -3.97
C ALA A 86 12.53 -0.55 -2.92
N ILE A 87 11.56 -1.17 -2.23
CA ILE A 87 10.85 -0.53 -1.10
C ILE A 87 11.83 -0.22 0.03
N ALA A 88 12.74 -1.16 0.37
CA ALA A 88 13.75 -0.96 1.40
C ALA A 88 14.69 0.20 1.08
N GLY A 89 15.07 0.40 -0.18
CA GLY A 89 15.89 1.53 -0.63
C GLY A 89 15.23 2.89 -0.34
N VAL A 90 13.92 2.97 -0.49
CA VAL A 90 13.16 4.18 -0.13
C VAL A 90 13.04 4.32 1.38
N LEU A 91 12.76 3.23 2.10
CA LEU A 91 12.63 3.24 3.56
C LEU A 91 13.93 3.57 4.28
N ALA A 92 15.10 3.23 3.69
CA ALA A 92 16.40 3.55 4.25
C ALA A 92 16.69 5.07 4.32
N MET A 93 15.95 5.88 3.55
CA MET A 93 16.00 7.34 3.68
C MET A 93 15.21 7.87 4.88
N GLU A 94 14.42 7.03 5.56
CA GLU A 94 13.54 7.37 6.70
C GLU A 94 12.59 8.54 6.38
N PRO A 95 11.77 8.42 5.32
CA PRO A 95 10.86 9.48 4.90
C PRO A 95 9.73 9.67 5.93
N GLN A 96 9.23 10.91 6.05
CA GLN A 96 8.04 11.23 6.86
C GLN A 96 6.73 10.84 6.14
N THR A 97 6.76 10.85 4.81
CA THR A 97 5.64 10.44 3.95
C THR A 97 6.15 9.44 2.92
N LEU A 98 5.46 8.32 2.80
CA LEU A 98 5.72 7.30 1.79
C LEU A 98 4.59 7.30 0.77
N VAL A 99 4.91 7.57 -0.49
CA VAL A 99 3.98 7.49 -1.61
C VAL A 99 4.24 6.19 -2.35
N LEU A 100 3.21 5.38 -2.52
CA LEU A 100 3.25 4.08 -3.18
C LEU A 100 2.33 4.14 -4.41
N ASP A 101 2.90 4.00 -5.59
CA ASP A 101 2.16 4.01 -6.84
C ASP A 101 1.94 2.57 -7.31
N GLU A 102 0.71 2.08 -7.25
CA GLU A 102 0.29 0.72 -7.62
C GLU A 102 1.21 -0.38 -7.02
N PRO A 103 1.39 -0.42 -5.70
CA PRO A 103 2.39 -1.30 -5.07
C PRO A 103 2.13 -2.80 -5.27
N CYS A 104 0.89 -3.18 -5.60
CA CYS A 104 0.49 -4.56 -5.82
C CYS A 104 0.39 -4.95 -7.31
N ALA A 105 0.70 -4.04 -8.25
CA ALA A 105 0.57 -4.30 -9.68
C ALA A 105 1.41 -5.51 -10.11
N GLY A 106 0.80 -6.43 -10.88
CA GLY A 106 1.46 -7.60 -11.44
C GLY A 106 1.81 -8.72 -10.45
N LEU A 107 1.37 -8.63 -9.20
CA LEU A 107 1.58 -9.68 -8.20
C LEU A 107 0.46 -10.73 -8.27
N ASP A 108 0.83 -11.97 -7.95
CA ASP A 108 -0.12 -13.03 -7.64
C ASP A 108 -0.86 -12.74 -6.30
N PRO A 109 -1.94 -13.45 -5.97
CA PRO A 109 -2.72 -13.19 -4.76
C PRO A 109 -1.88 -13.24 -3.48
N ARG A 110 -0.94 -14.17 -3.38
CA ARG A 110 -0.08 -14.31 -2.20
C ARG A 110 0.90 -13.13 -2.07
N GLY A 111 1.57 -12.78 -3.16
CA GLY A 111 2.48 -11.63 -3.20
C GLY A 111 1.77 -10.31 -2.88
N ARG A 112 0.50 -10.17 -3.35
CA ARG A 112 -0.36 -9.05 -3.00
C ARG A 112 -0.63 -8.97 -1.50
N GLU A 113 -1.07 -10.06 -0.88
CA GLU A 113 -1.30 -10.12 0.57
C GLU A 113 -0.04 -9.78 1.37
N GLU A 114 1.11 -10.30 0.95
CA GLU A 114 2.40 -10.02 1.60
C GLU A 114 2.78 -8.54 1.52
N ILE A 115 2.55 -7.87 0.39
CA ILE A 115 2.84 -6.44 0.23
C ILE A 115 1.82 -5.57 0.99
N LEU A 116 0.52 -5.89 0.97
CA LEU A 116 -0.47 -5.17 1.75
C LEU A 116 -0.21 -5.29 3.26
N GLY A 117 0.16 -6.50 3.72
CA GLY A 117 0.59 -6.73 5.10
C GLY A 117 1.80 -5.88 5.46
N LEU A 118 2.83 -5.85 4.60
CA LEU A 118 4.02 -5.01 4.78
C LEU A 118 3.66 -3.52 4.90
N ILE A 119 2.77 -3.01 4.04
CA ILE A 119 2.33 -1.60 4.07
C ILE A 119 1.60 -1.29 5.38
N SER A 120 0.72 -2.19 5.82
CA SER A 120 0.01 -2.07 7.09
C SER A 120 0.96 -2.02 8.29
N ASP A 121 1.95 -2.92 8.32
CA ASP A 121 2.96 -2.97 9.37
C ASP A 121 3.83 -1.71 9.39
N LEU A 122 4.26 -1.24 8.22
CA LEU A 122 5.00 0.00 8.07
C LEU A 122 4.23 1.21 8.61
N HIS A 123 2.94 1.32 8.31
CA HIS A 123 2.11 2.40 8.83
C HIS A 123 2.05 2.37 10.36
N ARG A 124 1.77 1.20 10.92
CA ARG A 124 1.65 1.01 12.37
C ARG A 124 2.95 1.29 13.14
N GLU A 125 4.10 0.87 12.57
CA GLU A 125 5.39 0.93 13.26
C GLU A 125 6.13 2.24 13.09
N SER A 126 6.01 2.89 11.92
CA SER A 126 6.82 4.07 11.61
C SER A 126 6.15 5.40 11.98
N GLY A 127 4.84 5.43 12.13
CA GLY A 127 4.07 6.67 12.24
C GLY A 127 4.15 7.58 11.01
N ALA A 128 4.74 7.09 9.91
CA ALA A 128 4.81 7.83 8.65
C ALA A 128 3.41 7.89 7.99
N THR A 129 3.14 8.99 7.32
CA THR A 129 1.96 9.09 6.45
C THR A 129 2.18 8.22 5.21
N ILE A 130 1.26 7.31 4.92
CA ILE A 130 1.28 6.53 3.68
C ILE A 130 0.22 7.05 2.73
N VAL A 131 0.63 7.37 1.51
CA VAL A 131 -0.25 7.72 0.40
C VAL A 131 -0.14 6.61 -0.63
N MET A 132 -1.21 5.85 -0.83
CA MET A 132 -1.26 4.77 -1.81
C MET A 132 -2.14 5.16 -2.98
N VAL A 133 -1.59 5.08 -4.19
CA VAL A 133 -2.36 5.16 -5.43
C VAL A 133 -2.70 3.75 -5.86
N SER A 134 -3.98 3.46 -6.06
CA SER A 134 -4.44 2.16 -6.52
C SER A 134 -5.75 2.26 -7.29
N HIS A 135 -5.92 1.39 -8.29
CA HIS A 135 -7.19 1.14 -8.96
C HIS A 135 -7.91 -0.10 -8.42
N SER A 136 -7.32 -0.80 -7.45
CA SER A 136 -7.94 -1.93 -6.75
C SER A 136 -8.77 -1.43 -5.57
N MET A 137 -10.09 -1.48 -5.70
CA MET A 137 -10.98 -1.04 -4.63
C MET A 137 -10.87 -1.93 -3.38
N ASP A 138 -10.53 -3.21 -3.56
CA ASP A 138 -10.31 -4.13 -2.43
C ASP A 138 -9.04 -3.76 -1.63
N ASP A 139 -7.94 -3.33 -2.30
CA ASP A 139 -6.74 -2.84 -1.60
C ASP A 139 -7.02 -1.57 -0.82
N VAL A 140 -7.77 -0.64 -1.45
CA VAL A 140 -8.19 0.61 -0.79
C VAL A 140 -9.08 0.30 0.41
N ALA A 141 -10.04 -0.61 0.27
CA ALA A 141 -10.92 -1.02 1.37
C ALA A 141 -10.16 -1.67 2.53
N ALA A 142 -9.09 -2.42 2.22
CA ALA A 142 -8.29 -3.11 3.24
C ALA A 142 -7.43 -2.15 4.08
N LEU A 143 -6.82 -1.12 3.46
CA LEU A 143 -5.76 -0.32 4.09
C LEU A 143 -6.13 1.13 4.35
N ALA A 144 -6.97 1.76 3.53
CA ALA A 144 -7.16 3.20 3.61
C ALA A 144 -8.02 3.63 4.82
N GLU A 145 -7.61 4.72 5.46
CA GLU A 145 -8.40 5.44 6.47
C GLU A 145 -9.15 6.63 5.84
N ARG A 146 -8.60 7.17 4.73
CA ARG A 146 -9.17 8.24 3.93
C ARG A 146 -8.98 7.92 2.45
N VAL A 147 -9.99 8.18 1.65
CA VAL A 147 -9.99 7.97 0.20
C VAL A 147 -10.22 9.30 -0.51
N ILE A 148 -9.34 9.60 -1.46
CA ILE A 148 -9.48 10.75 -2.36
C ILE A 148 -9.66 10.18 -3.77
N VAL A 149 -10.83 10.38 -4.34
CA VAL A 149 -11.15 9.94 -5.71
C VAL A 149 -10.82 11.06 -6.68
N MET A 150 -9.95 10.76 -7.64
CA MET A 150 -9.54 11.69 -8.69
C MET A 150 -10.30 11.40 -9.98
N ASN A 151 -10.84 12.44 -10.62
CA ASN A 151 -11.46 12.33 -11.94
C ASN A 151 -11.09 13.55 -12.79
N HIS A 152 -10.57 13.32 -14.00
CA HIS A 152 -10.11 14.37 -14.92
C HIS A 152 -9.21 15.44 -14.26
N GLY A 153 -8.27 15.00 -13.40
CA GLY A 153 -7.31 15.89 -12.72
C GLY A 153 -7.90 16.71 -11.57
N LYS A 154 -9.13 16.42 -11.15
CA LYS A 154 -9.81 17.09 -10.03
C LYS A 154 -10.21 16.06 -8.97
N VAL A 155 -10.30 16.53 -7.72
CA VAL A 155 -10.89 15.73 -6.65
C VAL A 155 -12.40 15.64 -6.89
N ALA A 156 -12.88 14.42 -7.13
CA ALA A 156 -14.30 14.14 -7.31
C ALA A 156 -14.98 13.81 -5.98
N MET A 157 -14.30 13.04 -5.12
CA MET A 157 -14.80 12.66 -3.80
C MET A 157 -13.64 12.65 -2.80
N ASP A 158 -13.95 12.91 -1.53
CA ASP A 158 -13.00 12.85 -0.41
C ASP A 158 -13.77 12.44 0.85
N GLY A 159 -13.32 11.39 1.53
CA GLY A 159 -14.01 10.88 2.71
C GLY A 159 -13.40 9.58 3.23
N THR A 160 -14.06 8.99 4.20
CA THR A 160 -13.72 7.64 4.70
C THR A 160 -14.07 6.58 3.66
N PRO A 161 -13.43 5.39 3.68
CA PRO A 161 -13.80 4.29 2.79
C PRO A 161 -15.30 3.97 2.83
N ARG A 162 -15.91 3.98 4.01
CA ARG A 162 -17.34 3.71 4.20
C ARG A 162 -18.22 4.73 3.46
N GLU A 163 -17.89 6.02 3.57
CA GLU A 163 -18.61 7.10 2.88
C GLU A 163 -18.44 7.00 1.35
N ILE A 164 -17.23 6.75 0.89
CA ILE A 164 -16.94 6.66 -0.54
C ILE A 164 -17.61 5.43 -1.17
N PHE A 165 -17.45 4.25 -0.57
CA PHE A 165 -18.01 3.01 -1.12
C PHE A 165 -19.53 2.89 -0.97
N SER A 166 -20.18 3.69 -0.10
CA SER A 166 -21.64 3.82 -0.08
C SER A 166 -22.21 4.53 -1.32
N ARG A 167 -21.36 5.26 -2.06
CA ARG A 167 -21.69 5.99 -3.29
C ARG A 167 -21.35 5.20 -4.56
N GLY A 168 -21.61 3.90 -4.56
CA GLY A 168 -21.20 2.99 -5.63
C GLY A 168 -21.67 3.37 -7.03
N GLU A 169 -22.90 3.92 -7.18
CA GLU A 169 -23.40 4.40 -8.48
C GLU A 169 -22.59 5.57 -9.03
N GLU A 170 -22.20 6.52 -8.16
CA GLU A 170 -21.37 7.65 -8.55
C GLU A 170 -19.94 7.21 -8.92
N LEU A 171 -19.39 6.22 -8.23
CA LEU A 171 -18.10 5.63 -8.58
C LEU A 171 -18.14 4.99 -9.96
N ARG A 172 -19.19 4.17 -10.24
CA ARG A 172 -19.37 3.53 -11.55
C ARG A 172 -19.60 4.56 -12.67
N ALA A 173 -20.29 5.66 -12.39
CA ALA A 173 -20.50 6.73 -13.37
C ALA A 173 -19.19 7.40 -13.84
N ILE A 174 -18.12 7.35 -13.04
CA ILE A 174 -16.79 7.86 -13.39
C ILE A 174 -15.80 6.75 -13.78
N GLY A 175 -16.29 5.52 -13.99
CA GLY A 175 -15.47 4.38 -14.44
C GLY A 175 -14.70 3.65 -13.35
N LEU A 176 -15.03 3.87 -12.09
CA LEU A 176 -14.50 3.11 -10.95
C LEU A 176 -15.50 2.05 -10.50
N ASP A 177 -14.99 1.03 -9.83
CA ASP A 177 -15.81 -0.03 -9.25
C ASP A 177 -15.94 0.16 -7.72
N VAL A 178 -16.57 -0.81 -7.06
CA VAL A 178 -16.65 -0.91 -5.60
C VAL A 178 -15.95 -2.19 -5.15
N PRO A 179 -15.53 -2.29 -3.87
CA PRO A 179 -14.99 -3.54 -3.32
C PRO A 179 -15.94 -4.72 -3.51
N GLN A 180 -15.39 -5.92 -3.71
CA GLN A 180 -16.18 -7.16 -3.83
C GLN A 180 -17.11 -7.38 -2.63
N ALA A 181 -16.69 -6.97 -1.44
CA ALA A 181 -17.52 -7.02 -0.23
C ALA A 181 -18.79 -6.18 -0.36
N VAL A 182 -18.72 -4.99 -0.96
CA VAL A 182 -19.89 -4.13 -1.22
C VAL A 182 -20.85 -4.79 -2.19
N GLU A 183 -20.35 -5.33 -3.30
CA GLU A 183 -21.18 -6.04 -4.29
C GLU A 183 -21.86 -7.26 -3.69
N LEU A 184 -21.12 -8.08 -2.92
CA LEU A 184 -21.70 -9.26 -2.29
C LEU A 184 -22.78 -8.89 -1.27
N ALA A 185 -22.53 -7.88 -0.43
CA ALA A 185 -23.51 -7.38 0.53
C ALA A 185 -24.79 -6.87 -0.18
N GLN A 186 -24.64 -6.16 -1.31
CA GLN A 186 -25.78 -5.69 -2.11
C GLN A 186 -26.57 -6.87 -2.68
N LYS A 187 -25.91 -7.86 -3.31
CA LYS A 187 -26.55 -9.05 -3.87
C LYS A 187 -27.30 -9.87 -2.81
N LEU A 188 -26.77 -9.94 -1.60
CA LEU A 188 -27.45 -10.63 -0.49
C LEU A 188 -28.72 -9.88 -0.05
N ARG A 189 -28.67 -8.54 0.03
CA ARG A 189 -29.87 -7.73 0.34
C ARG A 189 -30.96 -7.86 -0.74
N GLU A 190 -30.57 -7.83 -2.02
CA GLU A 190 -31.49 -8.05 -3.16
C GLU A 190 -32.21 -9.41 -3.09
N LYS A 191 -31.55 -10.42 -2.50
CA LYS A 191 -32.15 -11.75 -2.25
C LYS A 191 -32.96 -11.82 -0.94
N GLY A 192 -33.16 -10.72 -0.23
CA GLY A 192 -33.95 -10.64 0.98
C GLY A 192 -33.23 -11.01 2.28
N PHE A 193 -31.90 -11.17 2.24
CA PHE A 193 -31.14 -11.39 3.47
C PHE A 193 -30.93 -10.08 4.25
N ASP A 194 -31.01 -10.18 5.59
CA ASP A 194 -30.82 -9.05 6.51
C ASP A 194 -29.31 -8.78 6.66
N VAL A 195 -28.75 -8.04 5.70
CA VAL A 195 -27.32 -7.65 5.67
C VAL A 195 -27.23 -6.15 5.94
N PRO A 196 -26.44 -5.71 6.94
CA PRO A 196 -26.28 -4.31 7.29
C PRO A 196 -25.81 -3.46 6.11
N GLU A 197 -26.22 -2.18 6.09
CA GLU A 197 -25.69 -1.20 5.14
C GLU A 197 -24.26 -0.76 5.50
N GLY A 198 -23.55 -0.20 4.51
CA GLY A 198 -22.22 0.36 4.69
C GLY A 198 -21.11 -0.68 4.88
N ILE A 199 -21.36 -1.96 4.63
CA ILE A 199 -20.33 -3.00 4.57
C ILE A 199 -19.40 -2.70 3.40
N TYR A 200 -18.08 -2.71 3.65
CA TYR A 200 -17.07 -2.54 2.60
C TYR A 200 -15.83 -3.45 2.80
N LYS A 201 -15.74 -4.16 3.92
CA LYS A 201 -14.69 -5.15 4.20
C LYS A 201 -15.24 -6.57 4.14
N ILE A 202 -14.40 -7.51 3.69
CA ILE A 202 -14.80 -8.91 3.56
C ILE A 202 -15.13 -9.56 4.92
N GLU A 203 -14.44 -9.14 5.99
CA GLU A 203 -14.69 -9.60 7.35
C GLU A 203 -16.10 -9.20 7.84
N GLU A 204 -16.56 -8.00 7.45
CA GLU A 204 -17.90 -7.52 7.76
C GLU A 204 -18.97 -8.35 7.05
N VAL A 205 -18.75 -8.71 5.77
CA VAL A 205 -19.65 -9.61 5.03
C VAL A 205 -19.68 -10.99 5.67
N ARG A 206 -18.52 -11.53 6.00
CA ARG A 206 -18.41 -12.83 6.65
C ARG A 206 -19.20 -12.86 7.96
N ALA A 207 -19.02 -11.85 8.82
CA ALA A 207 -19.76 -11.75 10.06
C ALA A 207 -21.29 -11.67 9.85
N ALA A 208 -21.74 -10.92 8.84
CA ALA A 208 -23.16 -10.85 8.49
C ALA A 208 -23.72 -12.20 8.02
N VAL A 209 -22.99 -12.94 7.18
CA VAL A 209 -23.38 -14.27 6.68
C VAL A 209 -23.42 -15.28 7.84
N GLU A 210 -22.41 -15.29 8.72
CA GLU A 210 -22.38 -16.16 9.90
C GLU A 210 -23.58 -15.90 10.82
N ALA A 211 -23.97 -14.63 11.01
CA ALA A 211 -25.15 -14.26 11.78
C ALA A 211 -26.48 -14.76 11.14
N ILE A 212 -26.59 -14.72 9.82
CA ILE A 212 -27.75 -15.22 9.07
C ILE A 212 -27.86 -16.74 9.19
N VAL A 213 -26.76 -17.47 8.96
CA VAL A 213 -26.72 -18.93 9.04
C VAL A 213 -26.95 -19.41 10.47
N GLY A 214 -26.37 -18.74 11.47
CA GLY A 214 -26.57 -19.08 12.89
C GLY A 214 -28.02 -18.87 13.37
N LYS A 215 -28.74 -17.91 12.80
CA LYS A 215 -30.18 -17.71 13.05
C LYS A 215 -31.04 -18.79 12.37
N GLY A 216 -30.66 -19.24 11.16
CA GLY A 216 -31.39 -20.28 10.42
C GLY A 216 -31.25 -21.70 10.98
N GLY A 217 -30.15 -22.00 11.69
CA GLY A 217 -29.91 -23.32 12.29
C GLY A 217 -30.67 -23.59 13.60
N ARG A 218 -31.46 -22.65 14.10
CA ARG A 218 -32.31 -22.82 15.30
C ARG A 218 -33.77 -23.14 15.03
N HIS A 219 -34.15 -23.34 13.78
CA HIS A 219 -35.49 -23.65 13.32
C HIS A 219 -35.59 -24.93 12.47
N ALA A 220 -34.70 -25.90 12.70
CA ALA A 220 -34.80 -27.24 12.12
C ALA A 220 -34.91 -28.30 13.23
#